data_ac8ceb114ea9d433df8fa3278867045e
#
_entry.id   ac8ceb114ea9d433df8fa3278867045e
#
_cell.length_a   1.000
_cell.length_b   1.000
_cell.length_c   1.000
_cell.angle_alpha   90.00
_cell.angle_beta   90.00
_cell.angle_gamma   90.00
#
_symmetry.space_group_name_H-M   'P 1'
#
loop_
_entity.id
_entity.type
_entity.pdbx_description
1 polymer ?
#
loop_
_entity_poly.entity_id
_entity_poly.type
_entity_poly.pdbx_seq_one_letter_code
_entity_poly.pdbx_strand_id
1 'polypeptide(L)'
;MCKSPGLSKSALNSRIAIVGAGLGGLTLARVLHINGIRATIYEAETSSRERDQGGLLDIHEYNGQLGLKAAGLYEKFLSLVLPGEDAKRVVDRHGNVLLDKPGSGGIARPEVDRGELRQLLIESLPADAIKWNHKVAKAKHLRDGRHQLTFSNASSVTADLVVGADGAWSRVRPLLSSAQPAYIGTTFIETKLFDGDTRHKPSAEAIGTGTLMAVEPGKAILAHRYASGSLHAYIAFNKPEAWISGIDFSNAITALQRIAAEFDDWAPQLKALITDGETRPVVRPIYALPIQHRWERIPGVTLLGDAAHLMSPFAGEGANLAIYDGAELGKAISANPDDIEAALAEYEQALFPRSEAAADQTFRNHQRFFGPHAPQSVVEIFSGH
;
A
#
# COMPACT_ATOMS: atom_id res chain seq x y z
N MET A 1 -7.21 -33.09 30.75
CA MET A 1 -5.96 -32.92 30.01
C MET A 1 -5.37 -31.58 30.41
N CYS A 2 -4.30 -31.60 31.21
CA CYS A 2 -3.61 -30.38 31.66
C CYS A 2 -2.93 -29.71 30.46
N LYS A 3 -3.36 -28.49 30.15
CA LYS A 3 -2.57 -27.60 29.26
C LYS A 3 -1.31 -27.24 30.04
N SER A 4 -0.15 -27.68 29.58
CA SER A 4 1.13 -27.17 30.05
C SER A 4 1.13 -25.65 29.87
N PRO A 5 1.48 -24.84 30.87
CA PRO A 5 1.67 -23.41 30.68
C PRO A 5 2.87 -23.23 29.75
N GLY A 6 2.62 -22.79 28.51
CA GLY A 6 3.69 -22.36 27.62
C GLY A 6 4.45 -21.24 28.35
N LEU A 7 5.77 -21.45 28.55
CA LEU A 7 6.65 -20.43 29.09
C LEU A 7 6.54 -19.19 28.19
N SER A 8 6.01 -18.09 28.74
CA SER A 8 6.01 -16.79 28.10
C SER A 8 7.46 -16.40 27.77
N LYS A 9 7.74 -16.03 26.52
CA LYS A 9 9.08 -15.62 26.08
C LYS A 9 9.15 -14.09 26.15
N SER A 10 10.21 -13.58 26.78
CA SER A 10 10.48 -12.16 26.81
C SER A 10 10.96 -11.66 25.45
N ALA A 11 10.40 -10.54 24.98
CA ALA A 11 10.77 -9.88 23.73
C ALA A 11 12.24 -9.45 23.69
N LEU A 12 12.82 -9.11 24.84
CA LEU A 12 14.22 -8.69 24.97
C LEU A 12 15.22 -9.81 24.61
N ASN A 13 14.83 -11.07 24.81
CA ASN A 13 15.66 -12.25 24.57
C ASN A 13 15.20 -13.05 23.34
N SER A 14 14.13 -12.65 22.69
CA SER A 14 13.53 -13.34 21.56
C SER A 14 14.18 -12.94 20.25
N ARG A 15 14.30 -13.89 19.32
CA ARG A 15 14.67 -13.61 17.92
C ARG A 15 13.41 -13.21 17.16
N ILE A 16 13.26 -11.90 16.93
CA ILE A 16 12.13 -11.32 16.18
C ILE A 16 12.55 -11.17 14.71
N ALA A 17 11.86 -11.87 13.82
CA ALA A 17 12.04 -11.77 12.38
C ALA A 17 10.84 -11.07 11.75
N ILE A 18 11.09 -9.94 11.10
CA ILE A 18 10.10 -9.19 10.31
C ILE A 18 10.38 -9.52 8.84
N VAL A 19 9.37 -9.99 8.11
CA VAL A 19 9.51 -10.33 6.68
C VAL A 19 8.94 -9.20 5.86
N GLY A 20 9.83 -8.47 5.15
CA GLY A 20 9.49 -7.32 4.30
C GLY A 20 9.87 -5.96 4.88
N ALA A 21 10.60 -5.16 4.08
CA ALA A 21 10.98 -3.77 4.36
C ALA A 21 10.04 -2.77 3.68
N GLY A 22 8.73 -3.03 3.71
CA GLY A 22 7.68 -2.07 3.39
C GLY A 22 7.44 -1.10 4.55
N LEU A 23 6.58 -0.11 4.35
CA LEU A 23 6.33 0.93 5.36
C LEU A 23 5.94 0.36 6.72
N GLY A 24 5.09 -0.67 6.77
CA GLY A 24 4.65 -1.28 8.02
C GLY A 24 5.76 -2.05 8.75
N GLY A 25 6.54 -2.89 8.01
CA GLY A 25 7.65 -3.65 8.60
C GLY A 25 8.77 -2.73 9.13
N LEU A 26 9.08 -1.67 8.39
CA LEU A 26 10.05 -0.64 8.81
C LEU A 26 9.56 0.15 10.04
N THR A 27 8.26 0.52 10.07
CA THR A 27 7.67 1.21 11.23
C THR A 27 7.71 0.33 12.46
N LEU A 28 7.34 -0.96 12.36
CA LEU A 28 7.45 -1.91 13.45
C LEU A 28 8.89 -2.00 13.97
N ALA A 29 9.86 -2.21 13.08
CA ALA A 29 11.25 -2.30 13.48
C ALA A 29 11.74 -1.03 14.17
N ARG A 30 11.31 0.15 13.71
CA ARG A 30 11.66 1.44 14.31
C ARG A 30 11.07 1.60 15.70
N VAL A 31 9.79 1.28 15.90
CA VAL A 31 9.15 1.36 17.21
C VAL A 31 9.80 0.38 18.20
N LEU A 32 10.10 -0.84 17.78
CA LEU A 32 10.84 -1.79 18.61
C LEU A 32 12.23 -1.27 18.98
N HIS A 33 12.96 -0.73 17.99
CA HIS A 33 14.31 -0.22 18.19
C HIS A 33 14.38 0.90 19.24
N ILE A 34 13.49 1.90 19.15
CA ILE A 34 13.50 3.01 20.13
C ILE A 34 13.09 2.57 21.54
N ASN A 35 12.44 1.41 21.67
CA ASN A 35 12.11 0.76 22.95
C ASN A 35 13.14 -0.29 23.37
N GLY A 36 14.32 -0.34 22.73
CA GLY A 36 15.41 -1.25 23.11
C GLY A 36 15.22 -2.71 22.72
N ILE A 37 14.21 -3.03 21.92
CA ILE A 37 13.91 -4.40 21.45
C ILE A 37 14.55 -4.61 20.08
N ARG A 38 15.34 -5.68 19.96
CA ARG A 38 15.99 -6.04 18.70
C ARG A 38 15.07 -6.84 17.79
N ALA A 39 14.96 -6.42 16.53
CA ALA A 39 14.32 -7.18 15.45
C ALA A 39 15.20 -7.17 14.20
N THR A 40 15.09 -8.20 13.37
CA THR A 40 15.77 -8.25 12.07
C THR A 40 14.73 -8.28 10.96
N ILE A 41 14.86 -7.37 10.00
CA ILE A 41 14.04 -7.34 8.78
C ILE A 41 14.73 -8.18 7.71
N TYR A 42 13.99 -9.06 7.04
CA TYR A 42 14.41 -9.83 5.88
C TYR A 42 13.69 -9.34 4.64
N GLU A 43 14.44 -8.74 3.72
CA GLU A 43 13.89 -8.09 2.52
C GLU A 43 14.32 -8.82 1.25
N ALA A 44 13.37 -8.95 0.32
CA ALA A 44 13.57 -9.63 -0.96
C ALA A 44 14.46 -8.83 -1.92
N GLU A 45 14.35 -7.50 -1.89
CA GLU A 45 15.16 -6.58 -2.71
C GLU A 45 16.65 -6.68 -2.33
N THR A 46 17.54 -6.39 -3.27
CA THR A 46 18.99 -6.43 -3.04
C THR A 46 19.51 -5.17 -2.35
N SER A 47 18.74 -4.08 -2.43
CA SER A 47 19.05 -2.78 -1.81
C SER A 47 17.81 -1.90 -1.69
N SER A 48 17.91 -0.78 -0.97
CA SER A 48 16.83 0.20 -0.86
C SER A 48 16.48 0.91 -2.18
N ARG A 49 17.37 0.84 -3.18
CA ARG A 49 17.26 1.52 -4.48
C ARG A 49 16.97 0.59 -5.65
N GLU A 50 16.73 -0.69 -5.41
CA GLU A 50 16.52 -1.67 -6.49
C GLU A 50 15.26 -1.38 -7.31
N ARG A 51 14.23 -0.89 -6.65
CA ARG A 51 12.93 -0.60 -7.27
C ARG A 51 12.50 0.82 -7.01
N ASP A 52 12.06 1.50 -8.07
CA ASP A 52 11.30 2.74 -7.90
C ASP A 52 10.03 2.44 -7.10
N GLN A 53 9.93 3.02 -5.92
CA GLN A 53 8.77 2.83 -5.04
C GLN A 53 7.55 3.59 -5.52
N GLY A 54 7.75 4.61 -6.36
CA GLY A 54 6.80 5.44 -7.10
C GLY A 54 5.46 5.77 -6.45
N GLY A 55 4.90 6.92 -6.80
CA GLY A 55 3.58 7.37 -6.40
C GLY A 55 3.57 8.17 -5.10
N LEU A 56 2.52 8.98 -5.00
CA LEU A 56 2.22 9.77 -3.81
C LEU A 56 1.38 8.97 -2.82
N LEU A 57 1.53 9.30 -1.57
CA LEU A 57 0.72 8.81 -0.46
C LEU A 57 0.17 10.00 0.31
N ASP A 58 -1.14 10.02 0.52
CA ASP A 58 -1.77 10.88 1.51
C ASP A 58 -1.70 10.20 2.89
N ILE A 59 -1.05 10.84 3.85
CA ILE A 59 -0.83 10.26 5.18
C ILE A 59 -1.86 10.81 6.16
N HIS A 60 -2.81 9.95 6.56
CA HIS A 60 -3.97 10.33 7.34
C HIS A 60 -3.61 10.58 8.82
N GLU A 61 -4.21 11.63 9.41
CA GLU A 61 -3.94 12.02 10.80
C GLU A 61 -4.38 10.98 11.83
N TYR A 62 -5.44 10.21 11.52
CA TYR A 62 -6.05 9.25 12.45
C TYR A 62 -5.37 7.86 12.45
N ASN A 63 -4.39 7.61 11.56
CA ASN A 63 -3.66 6.34 11.53
C ASN A 63 -2.19 6.50 11.09
N GLY A 64 -1.88 6.78 9.82
CA GLY A 64 -0.51 6.86 9.30
C GLY A 64 0.37 7.85 10.07
N GLN A 65 -0.12 9.07 10.35
CA GLN A 65 0.61 10.05 11.16
C GLN A 65 0.77 9.60 12.61
N LEU A 66 -0.22 8.90 13.20
CA LEU A 66 -0.08 8.32 14.55
C LEU A 66 1.04 7.29 14.59
N GLY A 67 1.16 6.47 13.52
CA GLY A 67 2.25 5.51 13.40
C GLY A 67 3.61 6.19 13.30
N LEU A 68 3.74 7.26 12.52
CA LEU A 68 4.98 8.04 12.41
C LEU A 68 5.34 8.77 13.73
N LYS A 69 4.34 9.25 14.48
CA LYS A 69 4.54 9.80 15.84
C LYS A 69 5.08 8.75 16.79
N ALA A 70 4.49 7.54 16.78
CA ALA A 70 4.97 6.42 17.59
C ALA A 70 6.39 5.98 17.23
N ALA A 71 6.78 6.08 15.96
CA ALA A 71 8.14 5.82 15.48
C ALA A 71 9.13 6.95 15.81
N GLY A 72 8.68 8.09 16.35
CA GLY A 72 9.51 9.27 16.61
C GLY A 72 10.02 9.95 15.33
N LEU A 73 9.25 9.87 14.23
CA LEU A 73 9.66 10.37 12.91
C LEU A 73 8.74 11.46 12.35
N TYR A 74 7.74 11.89 13.11
CA TYR A 74 6.72 12.81 12.63
C TYR A 74 7.28 14.15 12.14
N GLU A 75 8.19 14.77 12.89
CA GLU A 75 8.81 16.06 12.49
C GLU A 75 9.65 15.93 11.21
N LYS A 76 10.36 14.81 11.06
CA LYS A 76 11.11 14.54 9.83
C LYS A 76 10.19 14.27 8.64
N PHE A 77 9.07 13.57 8.89
CA PHE A 77 8.03 13.37 7.87
C PHE A 77 7.45 14.70 7.39
N LEU A 78 7.17 15.67 8.28
CA LEU A 78 6.66 16.98 7.88
C LEU A 78 7.58 17.72 6.90
N SER A 79 8.89 17.48 6.95
CA SER A 79 9.85 18.07 5.99
C SER A 79 9.80 17.42 4.60
N LEU A 80 9.15 16.27 4.44
CA LEU A 80 8.96 15.57 3.15
C LEU A 80 7.61 15.89 2.51
N VAL A 81 6.72 16.57 3.23
CA VAL A 81 5.37 16.89 2.74
C VAL A 81 5.43 17.80 1.53
N LEU A 82 4.68 17.45 0.49
CA LEU A 82 4.58 18.21 -0.75
C LEU A 82 3.43 19.22 -0.64
N PRO A 83 3.71 20.53 -0.67
CA PRO A 83 2.67 21.53 -0.47
C PRO A 83 1.75 21.64 -1.69
N GLY A 84 0.42 21.68 -1.45
CA GLY A 84 -0.60 22.04 -2.44
C GLY A 84 -1.03 20.92 -3.39
N GLU A 85 -0.58 19.70 -3.21
CA GLU A 85 -0.91 18.58 -4.08
C GLU A 85 -2.26 17.87 -3.71
N ASP A 86 -2.94 18.33 -2.66
CA ASP A 86 -4.20 17.77 -2.16
C ASP A 86 -5.46 18.25 -2.92
N ALA A 87 -5.32 19.05 -3.98
CA ALA A 87 -6.45 19.46 -4.83
C ALA A 87 -7.08 18.26 -5.55
N LYS A 88 -8.43 18.26 -5.66
CA LYS A 88 -9.19 17.17 -6.30
C LYS A 88 -10.13 17.73 -7.35
N ARG A 89 -10.08 17.19 -8.56
CA ARG A 89 -10.97 17.52 -9.65
C ARG A 89 -11.66 16.27 -10.18
N VAL A 90 -13.00 16.31 -10.28
CA VAL A 90 -13.80 15.26 -10.93
C VAL A 90 -14.36 15.80 -12.23
N VAL A 91 -14.18 15.04 -13.31
CA VAL A 91 -14.72 15.40 -14.64
C VAL A 91 -15.49 14.21 -15.23
N ASP A 92 -16.39 14.50 -16.17
CA ASP A 92 -16.99 13.47 -17.02
C ASP A 92 -16.03 13.07 -18.17
N ARG A 93 -16.43 12.10 -19.00
CA ARG A 93 -15.66 11.66 -20.17
C ARG A 93 -15.40 12.74 -21.22
N HIS A 94 -16.24 13.81 -21.24
CA HIS A 94 -16.10 14.93 -22.16
C HIS A 94 -15.17 16.04 -21.63
N GLY A 95 -14.64 15.85 -20.40
CA GLY A 95 -13.80 16.83 -19.73
C GLY A 95 -14.58 17.97 -19.05
N ASN A 96 -15.91 17.87 -18.94
CA ASN A 96 -16.69 18.84 -18.19
C ASN A 96 -16.41 18.69 -16.70
N VAL A 97 -16.05 19.79 -16.03
CA VAL A 97 -15.75 19.80 -14.60
C VAL A 97 -17.04 19.66 -13.79
N LEU A 98 -17.13 18.59 -13.00
CA LEU A 98 -18.25 18.30 -12.12
C LEU A 98 -17.96 18.72 -10.67
N LEU A 99 -16.69 18.64 -10.27
CA LEU A 99 -16.17 19.11 -8.98
C LEU A 99 -14.76 19.66 -9.19
N ASP A 100 -14.48 20.82 -8.63
CA ASP A 100 -13.12 21.39 -8.54
C ASP A 100 -12.90 21.87 -7.13
N LYS A 101 -12.18 21.07 -6.34
CA LYS A 101 -11.86 21.34 -4.94
C LYS A 101 -10.41 21.76 -4.85
N PRO A 102 -10.12 23.03 -4.55
CA PRO A 102 -8.75 23.51 -4.41
C PRO A 102 -8.07 22.79 -3.24
N GLY A 103 -6.76 22.68 -3.32
CA GLY A 103 -5.94 22.15 -2.22
C GLY A 103 -6.12 23.00 -0.97
N SER A 104 -6.23 22.35 0.17
CA SER A 104 -6.40 23.02 1.45
C SER A 104 -5.09 23.47 2.07
N GLY A 105 -3.95 22.87 1.63
CA GLY A 105 -2.66 23.04 2.28
C GLY A 105 -2.64 22.53 3.73
N GLY A 106 -3.68 21.79 4.12
CA GLY A 106 -3.85 21.27 5.48
C GLY A 106 -2.98 20.06 5.77
N ILE A 107 -2.71 19.84 7.05
CA ILE A 107 -1.89 18.71 7.54
C ILE A 107 -2.70 17.45 7.87
N ALA A 108 -4.01 17.45 7.64
CA ALA A 108 -4.86 16.28 7.94
C ALA A 108 -4.57 15.08 7.03
N ARG A 109 -4.23 15.36 5.76
CA ARG A 109 -3.85 14.37 4.75
C ARG A 109 -2.72 14.90 3.86
N PRO A 110 -1.54 15.19 4.42
CA PRO A 110 -0.41 15.68 3.63
C PRO A 110 0.07 14.60 2.68
N GLU A 111 0.40 15.01 1.46
CA GLU A 111 0.95 14.12 0.45
C GLU A 111 2.48 14.07 0.55
N VAL A 112 3.04 12.88 0.38
CA VAL A 112 4.48 12.61 0.41
C VAL A 112 4.85 11.58 -0.66
N ASP A 113 6.05 11.69 -1.22
CA ASP A 113 6.59 10.63 -2.08
C ASP A 113 6.83 9.35 -1.26
N ARG A 114 6.35 8.23 -1.78
CA ARG A 114 6.44 6.92 -1.10
C ARG A 114 7.88 6.47 -0.89
N GLY A 115 8.75 6.75 -1.85
CA GLY A 115 10.17 6.38 -1.79
C GLY A 115 10.89 7.17 -0.71
N GLU A 116 10.64 8.49 -0.63
CA GLU A 116 11.21 9.37 0.38
C GLU A 116 10.76 8.95 1.80
N LEU A 117 9.49 8.63 1.99
CA LEU A 117 8.98 8.15 3.27
C LEU A 117 9.61 6.80 3.66
N ARG A 118 9.75 5.89 2.69
CA ARG A 118 10.43 4.60 2.94
C ARG A 118 11.89 4.80 3.29
N GLN A 119 12.59 5.69 2.58
CA GLN A 119 13.98 5.99 2.83
C GLN A 119 14.19 6.60 4.23
N LEU A 120 13.33 7.52 4.65
CA LEU A 120 13.33 8.07 6.01
C LEU A 120 13.24 6.97 7.07
N LEU A 121 12.35 5.99 6.88
CA LEU A 121 12.21 4.85 7.79
C LEU A 121 13.47 3.98 7.81
N ILE A 122 14.04 3.66 6.65
CA ILE A 122 15.28 2.87 6.52
C ILE A 122 16.43 3.56 7.26
N GLU A 123 16.66 4.84 7.02
CA GLU A 123 17.73 5.63 7.63
C GLU A 123 17.58 5.80 9.15
N SER A 124 16.38 5.60 9.67
CA SER A 124 16.11 5.66 11.11
C SER A 124 16.53 4.40 11.87
N LEU A 125 16.91 3.33 11.17
CA LEU A 125 17.28 2.04 11.74
C LEU A 125 18.82 1.84 11.74
N PRO A 126 19.34 0.97 12.63
CA PRO A 126 20.73 0.53 12.54
C PRO A 126 21.04 -0.12 11.18
N ALA A 127 22.24 0.07 10.68
CA ALA A 127 22.66 -0.42 9.36
C ALA A 127 22.55 -1.95 9.18
N ASP A 128 22.63 -2.71 10.27
CA ASP A 128 22.54 -4.16 10.31
C ASP A 128 21.10 -4.69 10.54
N ALA A 129 20.13 -3.81 10.75
CA ALA A 129 18.73 -4.18 11.03
C ALA A 129 18.04 -4.83 9.82
N ILE A 130 18.46 -4.50 8.59
CA ILE A 130 17.85 -5.01 7.35
C ILE A 130 18.82 -5.98 6.67
N LYS A 131 18.33 -7.19 6.42
CA LYS A 131 19.03 -8.22 5.62
C LYS A 131 18.43 -8.23 4.22
N TRP A 132 19.09 -7.52 3.32
CA TRP A 132 18.74 -7.46 1.89
C TRP A 132 19.00 -8.81 1.20
N ASN A 133 18.37 -9.04 0.04
CA ASN A 133 18.48 -10.27 -0.75
C ASN A 133 18.06 -11.54 0.04
N HIS A 134 17.07 -11.40 0.91
CA HIS A 134 16.52 -12.49 1.71
C HIS A 134 15.03 -12.71 1.40
N LYS A 135 14.73 -12.98 0.11
CA LYS A 135 13.36 -13.33 -0.32
C LYS A 135 12.92 -14.65 0.30
N VAL A 136 11.88 -14.60 1.14
CA VAL A 136 11.33 -15.80 1.77
C VAL A 136 10.70 -16.71 0.70
N ALA A 137 11.20 -17.93 0.60
CA ALA A 137 10.65 -18.98 -0.24
C ALA A 137 9.62 -19.83 0.52
N LYS A 138 9.90 -20.10 1.82
CA LYS A 138 9.04 -20.93 2.67
C LYS A 138 9.15 -20.52 4.14
N ALA A 139 8.00 -20.49 4.82
CA ALA A 139 7.90 -20.40 6.26
C ALA A 139 7.26 -21.67 6.82
N LYS A 140 7.69 -22.16 7.98
CA LYS A 140 7.11 -23.34 8.65
C LYS A 140 7.23 -23.26 10.17
N HIS A 141 6.28 -23.88 10.86
CA HIS A 141 6.35 -24.14 12.30
C HIS A 141 7.37 -25.25 12.60
N LEU A 142 8.07 -25.11 13.71
CA LEU A 142 8.94 -26.14 14.27
C LEU A 142 8.28 -26.78 15.50
N ARG A 143 8.71 -28.02 15.82
CA ARG A 143 8.14 -28.77 16.97
C ARG A 143 8.38 -28.10 18.34
N ASP A 144 9.38 -27.25 18.43
CA ASP A 144 9.77 -26.54 19.65
C ASP A 144 9.06 -25.18 19.82
N GLY A 145 8.05 -24.91 18.98
CA GLY A 145 7.24 -23.67 19.00
C GLY A 145 7.91 -22.47 18.34
N ARG A 146 9.08 -22.64 17.72
CA ARG A 146 9.73 -21.63 16.89
C ARG A 146 9.29 -21.77 15.42
N HIS A 147 9.76 -20.82 14.60
CA HIS A 147 9.44 -20.77 13.18
C HIS A 147 10.73 -20.74 12.37
N GLN A 148 10.77 -21.46 11.25
CA GLN A 148 11.88 -21.41 10.31
C GLN A 148 11.45 -20.67 9.04
N LEU A 149 12.23 -19.68 8.64
CA LEU A 149 12.18 -19.02 7.35
C LEU A 149 13.31 -19.59 6.48
N THR A 150 12.97 -20.04 5.27
CA THR A 150 13.94 -20.47 4.24
C THR A 150 13.89 -19.45 3.11
N PHE A 151 15.05 -18.96 2.69
CA PHE A 151 15.16 -17.92 1.66
C PHE A 151 15.50 -18.52 0.30
N SER A 152 15.25 -17.77 -0.78
CA SER A 152 15.55 -18.18 -2.15
C SER A 152 17.05 -18.38 -2.41
N ASN A 153 17.92 -17.76 -1.59
CA ASN A 153 19.38 -17.96 -1.61
C ASN A 153 19.85 -19.23 -0.86
N ALA A 154 18.91 -20.13 -0.54
CA ALA A 154 19.11 -21.39 0.19
C ALA A 154 19.54 -21.25 1.67
N SER A 155 19.70 -20.04 2.19
CA SER A 155 19.92 -19.83 3.64
C SER A 155 18.62 -19.98 4.42
N SER A 156 18.73 -20.16 5.73
CA SER A 156 17.56 -20.21 6.62
C SER A 156 17.84 -19.59 7.98
N VAL A 157 16.79 -19.14 8.64
CA VAL A 157 16.83 -18.61 9.99
C VAL A 157 15.71 -19.21 10.82
N THR A 158 15.94 -19.36 12.12
CA THR A 158 14.91 -19.74 13.09
C THR A 158 14.64 -18.56 14.01
N ALA A 159 13.37 -18.22 14.17
CA ALA A 159 12.88 -17.11 14.98
C ALA A 159 11.88 -17.58 16.03
N ASP A 160 11.80 -16.85 17.14
CA ASP A 160 10.80 -17.05 18.19
C ASP A 160 9.50 -16.34 17.84
N LEU A 161 9.60 -15.18 17.17
CA LEU A 161 8.48 -14.42 16.61
C LEU A 161 8.75 -14.13 15.14
N VAL A 162 7.78 -14.43 14.28
CA VAL A 162 7.76 -14.05 12.86
C VAL A 162 6.60 -13.10 12.61
N VAL A 163 6.90 -11.94 12.05
CA VAL A 163 5.90 -10.97 11.59
C VAL A 163 5.91 -10.90 10.08
N GLY A 164 4.80 -11.28 9.45
CA GLY A 164 4.61 -11.15 8.01
C GLY A 164 4.22 -9.71 7.65
N ALA A 165 5.14 -8.99 7.01
CA ALA A 165 4.97 -7.65 6.44
C ALA A 165 5.34 -7.69 4.93
N ASP A 166 5.21 -8.85 4.31
CA ASP A 166 5.70 -9.22 2.98
C ASP A 166 4.67 -9.02 1.86
N GLY A 167 3.67 -8.18 2.14
CA GLY A 167 2.75 -7.63 1.16
C GLY A 167 1.69 -8.62 0.66
N ALA A 168 1.08 -8.29 -0.47
CA ALA A 168 -0.07 -8.98 -1.05
C ALA A 168 0.12 -10.50 -1.19
N TRP A 169 1.29 -10.93 -1.63
CA TRP A 169 1.64 -12.34 -1.90
C TRP A 169 2.45 -12.97 -0.77
N SER A 170 2.10 -12.64 0.47
CA SER A 170 2.79 -13.08 1.68
C SER A 170 3.08 -14.58 1.70
N ARG A 171 4.32 -14.90 2.05
CA ARG A 171 4.78 -16.27 2.32
C ARG A 171 4.64 -16.65 3.79
N VAL A 172 4.36 -15.68 4.65
CA VAL A 172 4.08 -15.90 6.07
C VAL A 172 2.59 -16.19 6.30
N ARG A 173 1.67 -15.51 5.57
CA ARG A 173 0.22 -15.72 5.71
C ARG A 173 -0.22 -17.18 5.74
N PRO A 174 0.32 -18.11 4.92
CA PRO A 174 -0.09 -19.51 4.96
C PRO A 174 0.16 -20.22 6.29
N LEU A 175 0.95 -19.65 7.21
CA LEU A 175 1.06 -20.18 8.56
C LEU A 175 -0.20 -19.94 9.41
N LEU A 176 -1.02 -18.94 9.06
CA LEU A 176 -2.17 -18.48 9.85
C LEU A 176 -3.50 -18.65 9.11
N SER A 177 -3.51 -18.51 7.78
CA SER A 177 -4.72 -18.47 6.98
C SER A 177 -4.49 -19.05 5.60
N SER A 178 -5.48 -19.77 5.07
CA SER A 178 -5.50 -20.26 3.69
C SER A 178 -6.01 -19.22 2.68
N ALA A 179 -6.41 -18.03 3.12
CA ALA A 179 -6.94 -16.99 2.25
C ALA A 179 -5.89 -16.53 1.22
N GLN A 180 -6.32 -16.42 -0.02
CA GLN A 180 -5.52 -15.97 -1.14
C GLN A 180 -6.10 -14.65 -1.69
N PRO A 181 -5.25 -13.72 -2.17
CA PRO A 181 -5.72 -12.56 -2.91
C PRO A 181 -6.55 -12.97 -4.14
N ALA A 182 -7.70 -12.33 -4.30
CA ALA A 182 -8.56 -12.51 -5.47
C ALA A 182 -8.58 -11.24 -6.31
N TYR A 183 -8.57 -11.38 -7.65
CA TYR A 183 -8.73 -10.26 -8.56
C TYR A 183 -10.12 -9.64 -8.39
N ILE A 184 -10.20 -8.32 -8.21
CA ILE A 184 -11.47 -7.62 -7.95
C ILE A 184 -12.21 -7.18 -9.22
N GLY A 185 -11.70 -7.54 -10.40
CA GLY A 185 -12.29 -7.16 -11.69
C GLY A 185 -11.70 -5.87 -12.29
N THR A 186 -10.83 -5.16 -11.59
CA THR A 186 -10.23 -3.88 -12.02
C THR A 186 -8.72 -4.00 -12.22
N THR A 187 -8.23 -3.47 -13.35
CA THR A 187 -6.80 -3.32 -13.60
C THR A 187 -6.46 -1.85 -13.85
N PHE A 188 -5.35 -1.41 -13.29
CA PHE A 188 -4.72 -0.13 -13.60
C PHE A 188 -3.59 -0.32 -14.61
N ILE A 189 -3.52 0.59 -15.59
CA ILE A 189 -2.34 0.77 -16.44
C ILE A 189 -1.73 2.11 -16.09
N GLU A 190 -0.50 2.10 -15.60
CA GLU A 190 0.23 3.30 -15.23
C GLU A 190 0.98 3.84 -16.44
N THR A 191 0.82 5.13 -16.73
CA THR A 191 1.57 5.90 -17.71
C THR A 191 2.16 7.15 -17.08
N LYS A 192 3.27 7.65 -17.67
CA LYS A 192 3.92 8.89 -17.24
C LYS A 192 4.21 9.76 -18.46
N LEU A 193 3.94 11.05 -18.36
CA LEU A 193 4.26 12.06 -19.35
C LEU A 193 5.17 13.09 -18.68
N PHE A 194 6.22 13.52 -19.36
CA PHE A 194 7.16 14.52 -18.86
C PHE A 194 6.90 15.89 -19.50
N ASP A 195 7.35 16.95 -18.84
CA ASP A 195 7.19 18.32 -19.33
C ASP A 195 5.72 18.69 -19.64
N GLY A 196 4.80 18.28 -18.75
CA GLY A 196 3.36 18.45 -18.93
C GLY A 196 2.95 19.88 -19.26
N ASP A 197 3.60 20.86 -18.64
CA ASP A 197 3.26 22.29 -18.83
C ASP A 197 3.63 22.85 -20.19
N THR A 198 4.48 22.18 -20.94
CA THR A 198 4.93 22.60 -22.28
C THR A 198 4.49 21.64 -23.37
N ARG A 199 4.84 20.36 -23.26
CA ARG A 199 4.59 19.34 -24.28
C ARG A 199 3.19 18.75 -24.25
N HIS A 200 2.59 18.65 -23.04
CA HIS A 200 1.28 18.04 -22.78
C HIS A 200 0.31 19.02 -22.11
N LYS A 201 0.42 20.30 -22.47
CA LYS A 201 -0.34 21.39 -21.84
C LYS A 201 -1.85 21.14 -21.74
N PRO A 202 -2.57 20.64 -22.78
CA PRO A 202 -3.99 20.36 -22.65
C PRO A 202 -4.33 19.33 -21.57
N SER A 203 -3.51 18.29 -21.41
CA SER A 203 -3.67 17.27 -20.37
C SER A 203 -3.33 17.82 -18.98
N ALA A 204 -2.26 18.61 -18.86
CA ALA A 204 -1.89 19.28 -17.63
C ALA A 204 -2.99 20.26 -17.13
N GLU A 205 -3.57 21.05 -18.06
CA GLU A 205 -4.70 21.96 -17.76
C GLU A 205 -5.97 21.19 -17.35
N ALA A 206 -6.25 20.04 -17.98
CA ALA A 206 -7.36 19.18 -17.60
C ALA A 206 -7.18 18.64 -16.18
N ILE A 207 -5.96 18.20 -15.80
CA ILE A 207 -5.65 17.72 -14.45
C ILE A 207 -5.79 18.86 -13.42
N GLY A 208 -5.27 20.04 -13.72
CA GLY A 208 -5.19 21.14 -12.78
C GLY A 208 -3.96 21.04 -11.87
N THR A 209 -4.10 21.41 -10.58
CA THR A 209 -2.98 21.52 -9.63
C THR A 209 -2.83 20.32 -8.68
N GLY A 210 -3.56 19.24 -8.89
CA GLY A 210 -3.52 18.06 -7.99
C GLY A 210 -3.96 16.81 -8.71
N THR A 211 -4.99 16.16 -8.21
CA THR A 211 -5.51 14.89 -8.73
C THR A 211 -6.77 15.08 -9.55
N LEU A 212 -6.75 14.62 -10.79
CA LEU A 212 -7.91 14.47 -11.67
C LEU A 212 -8.52 13.09 -11.51
N MET A 213 -9.84 13.02 -11.50
CA MET A 213 -10.64 11.81 -11.60
C MET A 213 -11.64 11.96 -12.74
N ALA A 214 -11.30 11.45 -13.91
CA ALA A 214 -12.22 11.32 -15.04
C ALA A 214 -12.84 9.92 -14.97
N VAL A 215 -14.17 9.83 -14.75
CA VAL A 215 -14.81 8.58 -14.33
C VAL A 215 -16.10 8.35 -15.11
N GLU A 216 -16.32 7.09 -15.51
CA GLU A 216 -17.54 6.56 -16.10
C GLU A 216 -17.81 5.14 -15.59
N PRO A 217 -19.01 4.59 -15.71
CA PRO A 217 -19.27 3.21 -15.35
C PRO A 217 -18.26 2.24 -15.99
N GLY A 218 -17.54 1.50 -15.14
CA GLY A 218 -16.57 0.48 -15.56
C GLY A 218 -15.21 0.99 -16.03
N LYS A 219 -14.95 2.30 -16.10
CA LYS A 219 -13.64 2.84 -16.52
C LYS A 219 -13.35 4.22 -15.94
N ALA A 220 -12.06 4.52 -15.75
CA ALA A 220 -11.61 5.81 -15.25
C ALA A 220 -10.21 6.14 -15.74
N ILE A 221 -9.88 7.44 -15.76
CA ILE A 221 -8.52 7.95 -15.83
C ILE A 221 -8.31 8.76 -14.57
N LEU A 222 -7.41 8.28 -13.70
CA LEU A 222 -6.99 8.95 -12.48
C LEU A 222 -5.61 9.52 -12.76
N ALA A 223 -5.43 10.83 -12.71
CA ALA A 223 -4.15 11.43 -13.04
C ALA A 223 -3.72 12.45 -12.01
N HIS A 224 -2.41 12.56 -11.77
CA HIS A 224 -1.82 13.53 -10.87
C HIS A 224 -0.76 14.35 -11.60
N ARG A 225 -0.73 15.66 -11.35
CA ARG A 225 0.29 16.58 -11.83
C ARG A 225 1.23 16.92 -10.68
N TYR A 226 2.49 16.50 -10.84
CA TYR A 226 3.54 16.77 -9.86
C TYR A 226 4.11 18.18 -10.02
N ALA A 227 4.66 18.72 -8.94
CA ALA A 227 5.35 20.02 -8.96
C ALA A 227 6.53 20.06 -9.96
N SER A 228 7.09 18.91 -10.31
CA SER A 228 8.11 18.76 -11.37
C SER A 228 7.58 19.01 -12.80
N GLY A 229 6.25 19.15 -12.96
CA GLY A 229 5.57 19.20 -14.26
C GLY A 229 5.33 17.84 -14.89
N SER A 230 5.70 16.73 -14.26
CA SER A 230 5.36 15.40 -14.76
C SER A 230 3.89 15.04 -14.46
N LEU A 231 3.26 14.31 -15.38
CA LEU A 231 1.90 13.82 -15.25
C LEU A 231 1.96 12.30 -15.08
N HIS A 232 1.37 11.80 -14.01
CA HIS A 232 1.20 10.36 -13.80
C HIS A 232 -0.28 10.02 -13.96
N ALA A 233 -0.58 9.02 -14.77
CA ALA A 233 -1.95 8.57 -14.98
C ALA A 233 -2.09 7.07 -14.71
N TYR A 234 -3.18 6.72 -14.04
CA TYR A 234 -3.68 5.36 -13.88
C TYR A 234 -4.96 5.23 -14.69
N ILE A 235 -4.87 4.50 -15.80
CA ILE A 235 -6.00 4.15 -16.64
C ILE A 235 -6.62 2.89 -16.04
N ALA A 236 -7.82 3.03 -15.48
CA ALA A 236 -8.52 1.99 -14.76
C ALA A 236 -9.72 1.49 -15.57
N PHE A 237 -9.92 0.18 -15.60
CA PHE A 237 -11.10 -0.41 -16.23
C PHE A 237 -11.43 -1.77 -15.65
N ASN A 238 -12.72 -2.05 -15.65
CA ASN A 238 -13.27 -3.32 -15.24
C ASN A 238 -13.31 -4.27 -16.44
N LYS A 239 -12.35 -5.19 -16.50
CA LYS A 239 -12.24 -6.23 -17.53
C LYS A 239 -11.82 -7.55 -16.87
N PRO A 240 -12.20 -8.70 -17.45
CA PRO A 240 -11.65 -9.99 -17.01
C PRO A 240 -10.12 -9.99 -17.11
N GLU A 241 -9.46 -10.65 -16.16
CA GLU A 241 -8.00 -10.77 -16.14
C GLU A 241 -7.42 -11.33 -17.45
N ALA A 242 -8.16 -12.27 -18.10
CA ALA A 242 -7.80 -12.82 -19.39
C ALA A 242 -7.74 -11.76 -20.52
N TRP A 243 -8.56 -10.70 -20.45
CA TRP A 243 -8.51 -9.62 -21.44
C TRP A 243 -7.19 -8.83 -21.33
N ILE A 244 -6.74 -8.56 -20.09
CA ILE A 244 -5.49 -7.86 -19.82
C ILE A 244 -4.29 -8.70 -20.27
N SER A 245 -4.26 -9.98 -19.89
CA SER A 245 -3.17 -10.89 -20.26
C SER A 245 -3.10 -11.18 -21.78
N GLY A 246 -4.16 -10.89 -22.52
CA GLY A 246 -4.20 -10.94 -23.99
C GLY A 246 -3.54 -9.73 -24.68
N ILE A 247 -3.06 -8.72 -23.94
CA ILE A 247 -2.37 -7.54 -24.49
C ILE A 247 -0.86 -7.75 -24.39
N ASP A 248 -0.17 -7.60 -25.51
CA ASP A 248 1.31 -7.62 -25.54
C ASP A 248 1.89 -6.27 -25.13
N PHE A 249 2.26 -6.14 -23.86
CA PHE A 249 2.90 -4.95 -23.30
C PHE A 249 4.40 -4.83 -23.63
N SER A 250 4.99 -5.76 -24.39
CA SER A 250 6.35 -5.60 -24.91
C SER A 250 6.40 -4.52 -26.00
N ASN A 251 5.30 -4.33 -26.73
CA ASN A 251 5.08 -3.22 -27.65
C ASN A 251 4.16 -2.17 -26.98
N ALA A 252 4.77 -1.18 -26.32
CA ALA A 252 4.05 -0.15 -25.57
C ALA A 252 3.05 0.63 -26.44
N ILE A 253 3.42 0.99 -27.70
CA ILE A 253 2.56 1.78 -28.59
C ILE A 253 1.29 1.01 -28.92
N THR A 254 1.42 -0.23 -29.38
CA THR A 254 0.27 -1.08 -29.74
C THR A 254 -0.60 -1.37 -28.51
N ALA A 255 0.02 -1.61 -27.33
CA ALA A 255 -0.70 -1.84 -26.10
C ALA A 255 -1.52 -0.61 -25.70
N LEU A 256 -0.93 0.59 -25.70
CA LEU A 256 -1.62 1.83 -25.36
C LEU A 256 -2.71 2.19 -26.37
N GLN A 257 -2.51 1.93 -27.66
CA GLN A 257 -3.56 2.08 -28.68
C GLN A 257 -4.75 1.13 -28.43
N ARG A 258 -4.47 -0.13 -28.06
CA ARG A 258 -5.51 -1.11 -27.71
C ARG A 258 -6.31 -0.66 -26.48
N ILE A 259 -5.63 -0.07 -25.50
CA ILE A 259 -6.28 0.48 -24.29
C ILE A 259 -7.07 1.73 -24.63
N ALA A 260 -6.51 2.66 -25.42
CA ALA A 260 -7.15 3.90 -25.83
C ALA A 260 -8.45 3.68 -26.62
N ALA A 261 -8.56 2.56 -27.35
CA ALA A 261 -9.78 2.17 -28.05
C ALA A 261 -10.98 1.93 -27.09
N GLU A 262 -10.74 1.59 -25.84
CA GLU A 262 -11.79 1.49 -24.84
C GLU A 262 -12.33 2.87 -24.38
N PHE A 263 -11.63 3.96 -24.77
CA PHE A 263 -11.91 5.36 -24.41
C PHE A 263 -12.18 6.23 -25.65
N ASP A 264 -12.69 5.66 -26.75
CA ASP A 264 -12.82 6.37 -28.03
C ASP A 264 -13.72 7.60 -27.98
N ASP A 265 -14.73 7.60 -27.14
CA ASP A 265 -15.68 8.68 -26.92
C ASP A 265 -15.22 9.71 -25.86
N TRP A 266 -13.98 9.57 -25.34
CA TRP A 266 -13.44 10.46 -24.31
C TRP A 266 -12.75 11.69 -24.94
N ALA A 267 -12.72 12.79 -24.17
CA ALA A 267 -12.09 14.03 -24.60
C ALA A 267 -10.61 13.83 -24.98
N PRO A 268 -10.13 14.50 -26.06
CA PRO A 268 -8.77 14.27 -26.56
C PRO A 268 -7.67 14.47 -25.50
N GLN A 269 -7.78 15.47 -24.63
CA GLN A 269 -6.82 15.75 -23.57
C GLN A 269 -6.78 14.66 -22.49
N LEU A 270 -7.88 13.93 -22.29
CA LEU A 270 -7.93 12.76 -21.39
C LEU A 270 -7.32 11.53 -22.06
N LYS A 271 -7.62 11.30 -23.36
CA LYS A 271 -7.04 10.18 -24.14
C LYS A 271 -5.53 10.34 -24.29
N ALA A 272 -5.03 11.57 -24.41
CA ALA A 272 -3.59 11.85 -24.50
C ALA A 272 -2.82 11.32 -23.26
N LEU A 273 -3.44 11.27 -22.07
CA LEU A 273 -2.85 10.63 -20.90
C LEU A 273 -2.58 9.13 -21.10
N ILE A 274 -3.26 8.49 -22.06
CA ILE A 274 -3.04 7.10 -22.43
C ILE A 274 -2.02 7.01 -23.56
N THR A 275 -2.29 7.72 -24.69
CA THR A 275 -1.57 7.56 -25.96
C THR A 275 -0.18 8.17 -25.97
N ASP A 276 0.02 9.24 -25.20
CA ASP A 276 1.26 10.02 -25.19
C ASP A 276 2.21 9.60 -24.05
N GLY A 277 1.93 8.45 -23.41
CA GLY A 277 2.77 7.90 -22.35
C GLY A 277 4.21 7.68 -22.82
N GLU A 278 5.16 8.27 -22.11
CA GLU A 278 6.60 8.30 -22.49
C GLU A 278 7.41 7.20 -21.79
N THR A 279 6.79 6.47 -20.87
CA THR A 279 7.41 5.33 -20.20
C THR A 279 6.75 4.03 -20.63
N ARG A 280 7.44 2.91 -20.41
CA ARG A 280 6.80 1.61 -20.57
C ARG A 280 5.60 1.52 -19.63
N PRO A 281 4.39 1.19 -20.12
CA PRO A 281 3.21 1.09 -19.27
C PRO A 281 3.38 -0.02 -18.22
N VAL A 282 2.95 0.25 -17.01
CA VAL A 282 3.00 -0.73 -15.91
C VAL A 282 1.60 -1.26 -15.64
N VAL A 283 1.43 -2.58 -15.79
CA VAL A 283 0.15 -3.26 -15.56
C VAL A 283 0.01 -3.61 -14.08
N ARG A 284 -1.08 -3.17 -13.46
CA ARG A 284 -1.39 -3.37 -12.05
C ARG A 284 -2.79 -3.95 -11.86
N PRO A 285 -2.98 -5.26 -12.00
CA PRO A 285 -4.25 -5.90 -11.62
C PRO A 285 -4.47 -5.72 -10.12
N ILE A 286 -5.67 -5.33 -9.74
CA ILE A 286 -6.00 -5.06 -8.35
C ILE A 286 -6.56 -6.34 -7.71
N TYR A 287 -5.94 -6.74 -6.60
CA TYR A 287 -6.33 -7.90 -5.81
C TYR A 287 -6.73 -7.46 -4.41
N ALA A 288 -7.59 -8.24 -3.78
CA ALA A 288 -7.96 -8.06 -2.38
C ALA A 288 -8.10 -9.40 -1.66
N LEU A 289 -7.90 -9.38 -0.35
CA LEU A 289 -8.30 -10.46 0.54
C LEU A 289 -9.80 -10.30 0.88
N PRO A 290 -10.44 -11.35 1.43
CA PRO A 290 -11.82 -11.22 1.94
C PRO A 290 -11.92 -10.08 2.95
N ILE A 291 -13.01 -9.30 2.91
CA ILE A 291 -13.24 -8.14 3.79
C ILE A 291 -13.08 -8.54 5.26
N GLN A 292 -13.63 -9.69 5.66
CA GLN A 292 -13.56 -10.23 7.01
C GLN A 292 -12.36 -11.16 7.21
N HIS A 293 -11.23 -10.90 6.53
CA HIS A 293 -10.04 -11.72 6.71
C HIS A 293 -9.54 -11.65 8.15
N ARG A 294 -9.52 -12.81 8.79
CA ARG A 294 -9.01 -13.04 10.15
C ARG A 294 -8.46 -14.45 10.27
N TRP A 295 -7.74 -14.70 11.33
CA TRP A 295 -7.15 -16.01 11.63
C TRP A 295 -7.29 -16.35 13.11
N GLU A 296 -7.18 -17.63 13.41
CA GLU A 296 -7.02 -18.09 14.79
C GLU A 296 -5.58 -17.88 15.24
N ARG A 297 -5.43 -17.48 16.50
CA ARG A 297 -4.12 -17.18 17.08
C ARG A 297 -3.20 -18.42 17.05
N ILE A 298 -2.03 -18.29 16.43
CA ILE A 298 -0.94 -19.26 16.46
C ILE A 298 0.26 -18.60 17.16
N PRO A 299 0.82 -19.23 18.23
CA PRO A 299 1.92 -18.64 18.96
C PRO A 299 3.13 -18.29 18.11
N GLY A 300 3.74 -17.13 18.37
CA GLY A 300 4.96 -16.68 17.70
C GLY A 300 4.81 -16.27 16.24
N VAL A 301 3.58 -16.05 15.72
CA VAL A 301 3.34 -15.56 14.36
C VAL A 301 2.23 -14.54 14.34
N THR A 302 2.39 -13.47 13.56
CA THR A 302 1.32 -12.53 13.20
C THR A 302 1.59 -11.87 11.85
N LEU A 303 0.62 -11.07 11.35
CA LEU A 303 0.69 -10.35 10.08
C LEU A 303 0.38 -8.86 10.28
N LEU A 304 0.86 -8.03 9.36
CA LEU A 304 0.50 -6.62 9.27
C LEU A 304 0.44 -6.15 7.81
N GLY A 305 -0.24 -5.03 7.57
CA GLY A 305 -0.37 -4.42 6.24
C GLY A 305 -1.01 -5.37 5.22
N ASP A 306 -0.57 -5.30 3.96
CA ASP A 306 -1.15 -6.12 2.87
C ASP A 306 -1.03 -7.64 3.10
N ALA A 307 -0.10 -8.09 3.93
CA ALA A 307 -0.04 -9.50 4.32
C ALA A 307 -1.26 -9.90 5.16
N ALA A 308 -1.79 -8.98 5.96
CA ALA A 308 -2.96 -9.17 6.82
C ALA A 308 -4.28 -8.83 6.13
N HIS A 309 -4.34 -7.72 5.37
CA HIS A 309 -5.60 -7.12 4.93
C HIS A 309 -5.51 -6.42 3.57
N LEU A 310 -4.87 -7.06 2.57
CA LEU A 310 -4.81 -6.53 1.22
C LEU A 310 -6.18 -6.06 0.73
N MET A 311 -6.28 -4.81 0.32
CA MET A 311 -7.48 -4.17 -0.17
C MET A 311 -7.22 -3.29 -1.38
N SER A 312 -8.27 -2.90 -2.11
CA SER A 312 -8.15 -1.98 -3.24
C SER A 312 -7.79 -0.55 -2.79
N PRO A 313 -7.23 0.31 -3.67
CA PRO A 313 -6.71 1.61 -3.26
C PRO A 313 -7.77 2.71 -3.07
N PHE A 314 -9.07 2.42 -3.26
CA PHE A 314 -10.12 3.44 -3.38
C PHE A 314 -10.50 4.17 -2.08
N ALA A 315 -9.86 3.89 -0.96
CA ALA A 315 -9.97 4.65 0.28
C ALA A 315 -8.66 5.29 0.73
N GLY A 316 -7.53 5.01 0.04
CA GLY A 316 -6.19 5.49 0.43
C GLY A 316 -5.63 4.86 1.70
N GLU A 317 -6.23 3.75 2.18
CA GLU A 317 -5.95 3.21 3.52
C GLU A 317 -4.74 2.26 3.59
N GLY A 318 -4.37 1.59 2.50
CA GLY A 318 -3.41 0.49 2.55
C GLY A 318 -2.06 0.85 3.19
N ALA A 319 -1.42 1.94 2.74
CA ALA A 319 -0.15 2.40 3.29
C ALA A 319 -0.30 2.93 4.72
N ASN A 320 -1.38 3.67 4.98
CA ASN A 320 -1.72 4.24 6.27
C ASN A 320 -1.92 3.16 7.35
N LEU A 321 -2.71 2.14 7.02
CA LEU A 321 -2.92 0.99 7.90
C LEU A 321 -1.62 0.21 8.13
N ALA A 322 -0.80 0.00 7.09
CA ALA A 322 0.46 -0.70 7.26
C ALA A 322 1.41 0.01 8.24
N ILE A 323 1.52 1.33 8.15
CA ILE A 323 2.31 2.16 9.09
C ILE A 323 1.72 2.06 10.49
N TYR A 324 0.40 2.20 10.61
CA TYR A 324 -0.30 2.14 11.89
C TYR A 324 -0.20 0.76 12.54
N ASP A 325 -0.38 -0.32 11.79
CA ASP A 325 -0.22 -1.69 12.27
C ASP A 325 1.17 -1.95 12.83
N GLY A 326 2.21 -1.51 12.08
CA GLY A 326 3.59 -1.62 12.53
C GLY A 326 3.82 -0.91 13.87
N ALA A 327 3.23 0.28 14.03
CA ALA A 327 3.31 1.05 15.26
C ALA A 327 2.56 0.39 16.42
N GLU A 328 1.30 -0.04 16.19
CA GLU A 328 0.48 -0.65 17.25
C GLU A 328 1.06 -1.99 17.72
N LEU A 329 1.53 -2.84 16.79
CA LEU A 329 2.23 -4.07 17.14
C LEU A 329 3.51 -3.78 17.93
N GLY A 330 4.29 -2.78 17.50
CA GLY A 330 5.50 -2.36 18.20
C GLY A 330 5.22 -1.87 19.63
N LYS A 331 4.16 -1.07 19.81
CA LYS A 331 3.70 -0.60 21.15
C LYS A 331 3.25 -1.77 22.02
N ALA A 332 2.42 -2.68 21.49
CA ALA A 332 1.91 -3.83 22.23
C ALA A 332 3.05 -4.72 22.76
N ILE A 333 4.04 -5.03 21.89
CA ILE A 333 5.23 -5.81 22.29
C ILE A 333 6.06 -5.04 23.32
N SER A 334 6.22 -3.73 23.15
CA SER A 334 7.02 -2.90 24.07
C SER A 334 6.35 -2.71 25.44
N ALA A 335 5.03 -2.70 25.50
CA ALA A 335 4.25 -2.61 26.74
C ALA A 335 4.22 -3.95 27.50
N ASN A 336 4.33 -5.08 26.79
CA ASN A 336 4.30 -6.43 27.34
C ASN A 336 5.57 -7.22 26.97
N PRO A 337 6.78 -6.74 27.31
CA PRO A 337 8.02 -7.34 26.81
C PRO A 337 8.26 -8.76 27.33
N ASP A 338 7.64 -9.15 28.43
CA ASP A 338 7.75 -10.49 29.04
C ASP A 338 6.64 -11.45 28.62
N ASP A 339 5.64 -10.98 27.85
CA ASP A 339 4.55 -11.81 27.31
C ASP A 339 4.19 -11.41 25.88
N ILE A 340 5.00 -11.89 24.93
CA ILE A 340 4.78 -11.66 23.50
C ILE A 340 3.40 -12.14 23.05
N GLU A 341 2.90 -13.27 23.62
CA GLU A 341 1.62 -13.84 23.20
C GLU A 341 0.44 -12.95 23.60
N ALA A 342 0.49 -12.34 24.78
CA ALA A 342 -0.49 -11.35 25.20
C ALA A 342 -0.45 -10.11 24.29
N ALA A 343 0.75 -9.62 23.94
CA ALA A 343 0.92 -8.49 23.04
C ALA A 343 0.34 -8.76 21.64
N LEU A 344 0.60 -9.96 21.09
CA LEU A 344 0.06 -10.33 19.79
C LEU A 344 -1.46 -10.51 19.82
N ALA A 345 -2.02 -11.06 20.90
CA ALA A 345 -3.47 -11.20 21.05
C ALA A 345 -4.18 -9.85 21.14
N GLU A 346 -3.64 -8.90 21.89
CA GLU A 346 -4.13 -7.52 21.97
C GLU A 346 -4.10 -6.84 20.62
N TYR A 347 -2.98 -6.92 19.91
CA TYR A 347 -2.81 -6.36 18.57
C TYR A 347 -3.82 -6.93 17.59
N GLU A 348 -3.97 -8.26 17.50
CA GLU A 348 -4.87 -8.91 16.54
C GLU A 348 -6.34 -8.61 16.85
N GLN A 349 -6.71 -8.52 18.14
CA GLN A 349 -8.06 -8.13 18.56
C GLN A 349 -8.42 -6.72 18.07
N ALA A 350 -7.46 -5.78 18.06
CA ALA A 350 -7.65 -4.43 17.55
C ALA A 350 -7.54 -4.34 16.02
N LEU A 351 -6.69 -5.17 15.40
CA LEU A 351 -6.46 -5.20 13.96
C LEU A 351 -7.72 -5.61 13.18
N PHE A 352 -8.37 -6.71 13.57
CA PHE A 352 -9.45 -7.30 12.79
C PHE A 352 -10.63 -6.36 12.53
N PRO A 353 -11.24 -5.70 13.52
CA PRO A 353 -12.35 -4.79 13.26
C PRO A 353 -11.92 -3.56 12.45
N ARG A 354 -10.70 -3.06 12.67
CA ARG A 354 -10.15 -1.91 11.94
C ARG A 354 -9.94 -2.24 10.47
N SER A 355 -9.31 -3.36 10.17
CA SER A 355 -9.05 -3.79 8.81
C SER A 355 -10.33 -4.15 8.05
N GLU A 356 -11.32 -4.78 8.72
CA GLU A 356 -12.63 -5.06 8.15
C GLU A 356 -13.36 -3.78 7.77
N ALA A 357 -13.37 -2.77 8.65
CA ALA A 357 -14.02 -1.48 8.36
C ALA A 357 -13.36 -0.76 7.15
N ALA A 358 -12.03 -0.75 7.07
CA ALA A 358 -11.32 -0.15 5.95
C ALA A 358 -11.52 -0.93 4.65
N ALA A 359 -11.51 -2.26 4.68
CA ALA A 359 -11.77 -3.11 3.53
C ALA A 359 -13.19 -2.94 2.99
N ASP A 360 -14.19 -2.80 3.87
CA ASP A 360 -15.57 -2.53 3.49
C ASP A 360 -15.73 -1.12 2.90
N GLN A 361 -15.07 -0.11 3.49
CA GLN A 361 -15.09 1.26 2.96
C GLN A 361 -14.49 1.32 1.55
N THR A 362 -13.33 0.70 1.33
CA THR A 362 -12.69 0.70 0.01
C THR A 362 -13.49 -0.10 -1.02
N PHE A 363 -14.17 -1.18 -0.61
CA PHE A 363 -15.08 -1.94 -1.47
C PHE A 363 -16.28 -1.07 -1.90
N ARG A 364 -16.93 -0.37 -0.97
CA ARG A 364 -18.01 0.58 -1.30
C ARG A 364 -17.54 1.71 -2.22
N ASN A 365 -16.36 2.27 -1.97
CA ASN A 365 -15.80 3.30 -2.85
C ASN A 365 -15.53 2.75 -4.26
N HIS A 366 -14.98 1.54 -4.38
CA HIS A 366 -14.81 0.88 -5.68
C HIS A 366 -16.14 0.78 -6.44
N GLN A 367 -17.24 0.39 -5.77
CA GLN A 367 -18.58 0.36 -6.36
C GLN A 367 -19.06 1.75 -6.79
N ARG A 368 -18.71 2.81 -6.07
CA ARG A 368 -19.04 4.20 -6.42
C ARG A 368 -18.22 4.71 -7.61
N PHE A 369 -16.95 4.30 -7.73
CA PHE A 369 -16.09 4.70 -8.84
C PHE A 369 -16.49 4.05 -10.16
N PHE A 370 -16.89 2.78 -10.16
CA PHE A 370 -17.12 1.99 -11.39
C PHE A 370 -18.58 1.54 -11.58
N GLY A 371 -19.45 1.87 -10.65
CA GLY A 371 -20.86 1.51 -10.71
C GLY A 371 -21.68 2.43 -11.64
N PRO A 372 -22.99 2.12 -11.80
CA PRO A 372 -23.83 2.81 -12.77
C PRO A 372 -24.10 4.29 -12.47
N HIS A 373 -23.77 4.75 -11.26
CA HIS A 373 -23.98 6.14 -10.84
C HIS A 373 -22.73 7.02 -10.98
N ALA A 374 -21.61 6.47 -11.50
CA ALA A 374 -20.42 7.26 -11.82
C ALA A 374 -20.72 8.17 -13.04
N PRO A 375 -20.19 9.39 -13.09
CA PRO A 375 -19.27 10.04 -12.13
C PRO A 375 -19.93 10.68 -10.90
N GLN A 376 -21.27 10.80 -10.85
CA GLN A 376 -21.96 11.54 -9.78
C GLN A 376 -21.68 10.97 -8.37
N SER A 377 -21.63 9.64 -8.25
CA SER A 377 -21.28 8.98 -6.99
C SER A 377 -19.86 9.30 -6.51
N VAL A 378 -18.93 9.61 -7.42
CA VAL A 378 -17.57 10.05 -7.07
C VAL A 378 -17.56 11.51 -6.62
N VAL A 379 -18.35 12.37 -7.27
CA VAL A 379 -18.56 13.76 -6.82
C VAL A 379 -19.03 13.78 -5.36
N GLU A 380 -19.99 12.93 -5.00
CA GLU A 380 -20.52 12.83 -3.62
C GLU A 380 -19.43 12.42 -2.60
N ILE A 381 -18.50 11.49 -2.97
CA ILE A 381 -17.39 11.10 -2.07
C ILE A 381 -16.57 12.32 -1.66
N PHE A 382 -16.29 13.22 -2.59
CA PHE A 382 -15.39 14.35 -2.36
C PHE A 382 -16.12 15.66 -1.99
N SER A 383 -17.46 15.74 -2.11
CA SER A 383 -18.25 16.88 -1.68
C SER A 383 -18.51 16.93 -0.18
N GLY A 384 -18.27 15.81 0.55
CA GLY A 384 -18.46 15.76 2.00
C GLY A 384 -19.93 15.59 2.42
N HIS A 385 -20.75 14.97 1.56
CA HIS A 385 -22.15 14.62 1.84
C HIS A 385 -22.31 13.11 2.04
#